data_61bc66d41293ae376f3bac690dbc2ad1
#
_entry.id   61bc66d41293ae376f3bac690dbc2ad1
#
_cell.length_a   1.000
_cell.length_b   1.000
_cell.length_c   1.000
_cell.angle_alpha   90.00
_cell.angle_beta   90.00
_cell.angle_gamma   90.00
#
_symmetry.space_group_name_H-M   'P 1'
#
loop_
_entity.id
_entity.type
_entity.pdbx_description
1 polymer ?
#
loop_
_entity_poly.entity_id
_entity_poly.type
_entity_poly.pdbx_seq_one_letter_code
_entity_poly.pdbx_strand_id
1 'polypeptide(L)'
;MQKEVLIHVRGLQMMDAQGDQEPIEIVVAGQYYFRNGSHYLRYEELLDETAEPTINYIKMSEKGLEVSKKGLVNVHMVFEQGKKNMTYYSTPYGTLQMGIADTNLELMESEENLQMKADYALDMNEEHVADCYLAIQVQPRDCKDFVL
;
A
#
# COMPACT_ATOMS: atom_id res chain seq x y z
N MET A 1 -8.53 5.52 18.67
CA MET A 1 -9.67 6.28 18.16
C MET A 1 -9.83 5.98 16.68
N GLN A 2 -11.02 5.53 16.30
CA GLN A 2 -11.32 5.17 14.92
C GLN A 2 -12.07 6.30 14.24
N LYS A 3 -11.71 6.63 13.01
CA LYS A 3 -12.47 7.63 12.24
C LYS A 3 -12.44 7.30 10.76
N GLU A 4 -13.41 7.85 10.05
CA GLU A 4 -13.49 7.69 8.60
C GLU A 4 -12.59 8.69 7.91
N VAL A 5 -11.87 8.21 6.90
CA VAL A 5 -10.89 9.00 6.17
C VAL A 5 -11.02 8.76 4.68
N LEU A 6 -10.43 9.66 3.90
CA LEU A 6 -10.16 9.43 2.49
C LEU A 6 -8.69 9.05 2.34
N ILE A 7 -8.45 7.99 1.62
CA ILE A 7 -7.12 7.43 1.41
C ILE A 7 -6.78 7.58 -0.06
N HIS A 8 -5.70 8.28 -0.34
CA HIS A 8 -5.18 8.42 -1.70
C HIS A 8 -3.91 7.57 -1.79
N VAL A 9 -3.96 6.53 -2.60
CA VAL A 9 -2.84 5.62 -2.83
C VAL A 9 -2.35 5.79 -4.24
N ARG A 10 -1.06 6.03 -4.41
CA ARG A 10 -0.47 6.24 -5.71
C ARG A 10 0.80 5.41 -5.84
N GLY A 11 0.93 4.73 -6.96
CA GLY A 11 2.15 4.02 -7.29
C GLY A 11 2.26 2.59 -6.80
N LEU A 12 1.32 2.10 -5.99
CA LEU A 12 1.33 0.70 -5.55
C LEU A 12 0.96 -0.19 -6.73
N GLN A 13 1.93 -0.40 -7.59
CA GLN A 13 1.75 -1.04 -8.87
C GLN A 13 2.19 -2.49 -8.79
N MET A 14 1.29 -3.39 -9.14
CA MET A 14 1.65 -4.76 -9.42
C MET A 14 1.76 -4.87 -10.93
N MET A 15 2.90 -5.35 -11.41
CA MET A 15 3.12 -5.48 -12.84
C MET A 15 2.09 -6.42 -13.46
N ASP A 16 1.53 -6.01 -14.58
CA ASP A 16 0.71 -6.92 -15.37
C ASP A 16 1.61 -7.91 -16.14
N ALA A 17 0.97 -8.84 -16.84
CA ALA A 17 1.68 -9.87 -17.58
C ALA A 17 2.53 -9.33 -18.73
N GLN A 18 2.32 -8.07 -19.09
CA GLN A 18 3.05 -7.42 -20.19
C GLN A 18 4.16 -6.51 -19.71
N GLY A 19 4.31 -6.39 -18.39
CA GLY A 19 5.33 -5.52 -17.81
C GLY A 19 4.99 -4.04 -17.88
N ASP A 20 3.74 -3.71 -18.10
CA ASP A 20 3.29 -2.32 -18.18
C ASP A 20 3.35 -1.67 -16.81
N GLN A 21 3.96 -0.50 -16.72
CA GLN A 21 4.26 0.16 -15.45
C GLN A 21 3.51 1.47 -15.25
N GLU A 22 2.27 1.54 -15.69
CA GLU A 22 1.47 2.72 -15.41
C GLU A 22 1.16 2.80 -13.93
N PRO A 23 1.42 3.95 -13.27
CA PRO A 23 1.13 4.08 -11.85
C PRO A 23 -0.36 3.92 -11.58
N ILE A 24 -0.68 3.14 -10.57
CA ILE A 24 -2.05 3.02 -10.08
C ILE A 24 -2.29 4.20 -9.15
N GLU A 25 -3.42 4.85 -9.32
CA GLU A 25 -3.83 5.94 -8.45
C GLU A 25 -5.28 5.73 -8.08
N ILE A 26 -5.55 5.60 -6.79
CA ILE A 26 -6.90 5.40 -6.29
C ILE A 26 -7.18 6.37 -5.15
N VAL A 27 -8.44 6.78 -5.04
CA VAL A 27 -8.95 7.49 -3.87
C VAL A 27 -10.12 6.70 -3.34
N VAL A 28 -10.07 6.35 -2.08
CA VAL A 28 -11.05 5.45 -1.50
C VAL A 28 -11.36 5.89 -0.08
N ALA A 29 -12.63 5.70 0.33
CA ALA A 29 -13.01 5.90 1.73
C ALA A 29 -12.55 4.68 2.53
N GLY A 30 -12.04 4.93 3.71
CA GLY A 30 -11.57 3.87 4.59
C GLY A 30 -11.67 4.27 6.04
N GLN A 31 -11.11 3.44 6.88
CA GLN A 31 -11.12 3.62 8.33
C GLN A 31 -9.69 3.79 8.81
N TYR A 32 -9.54 4.66 9.79
CA TYR A 32 -8.24 4.99 10.37
C TYR A 32 -8.31 4.87 11.88
N TYR A 33 -7.26 4.32 12.46
CA TYR A 33 -7.03 4.43 13.90
C TYR A 33 -5.53 4.49 14.20
N PHE A 34 -5.23 5.03 15.38
CA PHE A 34 -3.86 5.14 15.87
C PHE A 34 -3.74 4.33 17.15
N ARG A 35 -2.71 3.48 17.22
CA ARG A 35 -2.48 2.63 18.39
C ARG A 35 -1.01 2.28 18.50
N ASN A 36 -0.49 2.40 19.71
CA ASN A 36 0.90 2.01 20.04
C ASN A 36 1.94 2.64 19.11
N GLY A 37 1.75 3.91 18.76
CA GLY A 37 2.70 4.63 17.93
C GLY A 37 2.60 4.36 16.45
N SER A 38 1.58 3.61 16.00
CA SER A 38 1.39 3.29 14.61
C SER A 38 0.03 3.74 14.10
N HIS A 39 0.00 4.11 12.82
CA HIS A 39 -1.22 4.47 12.11
C HIS A 39 -1.72 3.27 11.35
N TYR A 40 -3.01 2.98 11.44
CA TYR A 40 -3.63 1.85 10.77
C TYR A 40 -4.74 2.32 9.85
N LEU A 41 -4.75 1.79 8.64
CA LEU A 41 -5.78 2.05 7.64
C LEU A 41 -6.41 0.73 7.21
N ARG A 42 -7.71 0.76 6.93
CA ARG A 42 -8.43 -0.37 6.36
C ARG A 42 -9.36 0.15 5.28
N TYR A 43 -9.33 -0.48 4.11
CA TYR A 43 -10.28 -0.16 3.05
C TYR A 43 -10.56 -1.40 2.20
N GLU A 44 -11.69 -1.38 1.51
CA GLU A 44 -12.12 -2.47 0.63
C GLU A 44 -11.91 -2.08 -0.83
N GLU A 45 -11.53 -3.06 -1.63
CA GLU A 45 -11.25 -2.87 -3.03
C GLU A 45 -11.94 -3.98 -3.83
N LEU A 46 -12.72 -3.59 -4.85
CA LEU A 46 -13.35 -4.55 -5.76
C LEU A 46 -12.43 -4.74 -6.98
N LEU A 47 -11.80 -5.90 -7.07
CA LEU A 47 -10.97 -6.25 -8.21
C LEU A 47 -11.79 -6.87 -9.34
N ASP A 48 -12.96 -7.43 -8.99
CA ASP A 48 -13.87 -8.07 -9.92
C ASP A 48 -15.28 -7.88 -9.38
N GLU A 49 -16.22 -7.45 -10.20
CA GLU A 49 -17.60 -7.20 -9.78
C GLU A 49 -18.31 -8.44 -9.24
N THR A 50 -17.86 -9.63 -9.63
CA THR A 50 -18.47 -10.88 -9.19
C THR A 50 -17.78 -11.51 -7.99
N ALA A 51 -16.65 -10.96 -7.56
CA ALA A 51 -15.87 -11.49 -6.45
C ALA A 51 -16.15 -10.73 -5.16
N GLU A 52 -15.78 -11.35 -4.04
CA GLU A 52 -15.80 -10.66 -2.76
C GLU A 52 -14.74 -9.55 -2.74
N PRO A 53 -14.97 -8.46 -2.00
CA PRO A 53 -13.98 -7.40 -1.90
C PRO A 53 -12.66 -7.89 -1.33
N THR A 54 -11.57 -7.34 -1.83
CA THR A 54 -10.25 -7.51 -1.22
C THR A 54 -10.12 -6.49 -0.11
N ILE A 55 -9.74 -6.95 1.07
CA ILE A 55 -9.55 -6.09 2.22
C ILE A 55 -8.09 -5.67 2.26
N ASN A 56 -7.86 -4.36 2.31
CA ASN A 56 -6.52 -3.78 2.41
C ASN A 56 -6.29 -3.26 3.81
N TYR A 57 -5.15 -3.64 4.40
CA TYR A 57 -4.70 -3.13 5.68
C TYR A 57 -3.35 -2.47 5.49
N ILE A 58 -3.22 -1.25 6.01
CA ILE A 58 -1.96 -0.51 5.93
C ILE A 58 -1.56 -0.09 7.33
N LYS A 59 -0.32 -0.38 7.71
CA LYS A 59 0.25 0.05 8.98
C LYS A 59 1.44 0.95 8.70
N MET A 60 1.42 2.16 9.24
CA MET A 60 2.48 3.14 9.04
C MET A 60 3.08 3.57 10.37
N SER A 61 4.40 3.60 10.45
CA SER A 61 5.13 4.13 11.60
C SER A 61 6.47 4.68 11.13
N GLU A 62 7.20 5.29 12.06
CA GLU A 62 8.55 5.76 11.75
C GLU A 62 9.49 4.62 11.38
N LYS A 63 9.17 3.41 11.81
CA LYS A 63 10.01 2.24 11.56
C LYS A 63 9.74 1.56 10.23
N GLY A 64 8.57 1.75 9.66
CA GLY A 64 8.27 1.08 8.41
C GLY A 64 6.82 1.19 7.99
N LEU A 65 6.55 0.55 6.89
CA LEU A 65 5.24 0.50 6.25
C LEU A 65 4.93 -0.96 5.96
N GLU A 66 3.73 -1.40 6.33
CA GLU A 66 3.24 -2.73 6.01
C GLU A 66 1.93 -2.62 5.25
N VAL A 67 1.82 -3.32 4.14
CA VAL A 67 0.61 -3.34 3.32
C VAL A 67 0.19 -4.79 3.15
N SER A 68 -1.03 -5.11 3.57
CA SER A 68 -1.59 -6.45 3.44
C SER A 68 -2.85 -6.40 2.59
N LYS A 69 -2.95 -7.33 1.64
CA LYS A 69 -4.16 -7.53 0.85
C LYS A 69 -4.67 -8.94 1.11
N LYS A 70 -5.97 -9.07 1.39
CA LYS A 70 -6.62 -10.36 1.64
C LYS A 70 -7.91 -10.46 0.84
N GLY A 71 -7.99 -11.47 0.00
CA GLY A 71 -9.14 -11.71 -0.85
C GLY A 71 -8.75 -12.53 -2.07
N LEU A 72 -9.16 -12.07 -3.26
CA LEU A 72 -8.78 -12.71 -4.51
C LEU A 72 -7.25 -12.73 -4.69
N VAL A 73 -6.61 -11.66 -4.25
CA VAL A 73 -5.16 -11.51 -4.21
C VAL A 73 -4.74 -11.46 -2.75
N ASN A 74 -3.69 -12.21 -2.40
CA ASN A 74 -3.18 -12.22 -1.03
C ASN A 74 -1.70 -11.92 -1.04
N VAL A 75 -1.33 -10.86 -0.32
CA VAL A 75 0.06 -10.45 -0.21
C VAL A 75 0.28 -9.67 1.08
N HIS A 76 1.46 -9.77 1.64
CA HIS A 76 1.90 -8.97 2.77
C HIS A 76 3.24 -8.36 2.42
N MET A 77 3.25 -7.04 2.24
CA MET A 77 4.46 -6.31 1.85
C MET A 77 4.98 -5.52 3.03
N VAL A 78 6.27 -5.64 3.30
CA VAL A 78 6.94 -4.92 4.38
C VAL A 78 8.01 -4.02 3.78
N PHE A 79 7.94 -2.73 4.09
CA PHE A 79 8.89 -1.72 3.65
C PHE A 79 9.64 -1.21 4.86
N GLU A 80 10.94 -1.48 4.92
CA GLU A 80 11.80 -1.00 5.99
C GLU A 80 13.05 -0.37 5.35
N GLN A 81 13.35 0.85 5.74
CA GLN A 81 14.45 1.60 5.10
C GLN A 81 15.76 0.84 5.21
N GLY A 82 16.43 0.67 4.07
CA GLY A 82 17.71 0.00 4.00
C GLY A 82 17.65 -1.52 4.11
N LYS A 83 16.45 -2.11 4.09
CA LYS A 83 16.29 -3.55 4.21
C LYS A 83 15.56 -4.14 3.01
N LYS A 84 15.84 -5.41 2.75
CA LYS A 84 15.13 -6.18 1.74
C LYS A 84 14.26 -7.23 2.43
N ASN A 85 12.97 -7.22 2.13
CA ASN A 85 12.01 -8.16 2.67
C ASN A 85 11.46 -9.04 1.56
N MET A 86 11.34 -10.34 1.84
CA MET A 86 10.80 -11.31 0.89
C MET A 86 9.41 -11.71 1.31
N THR A 87 8.52 -11.84 0.32
CA THR A 87 7.15 -12.27 0.58
C THR A 87 6.64 -13.08 -0.61
N TYR A 88 5.45 -13.65 -0.46
CA TYR A 88 4.79 -14.37 -1.52
C TYR A 88 3.54 -13.64 -1.95
N TYR A 89 3.38 -13.46 -3.24
CA TYR A 89 2.23 -12.85 -3.85
C TYR A 89 1.35 -13.97 -4.40
N SER A 90 0.23 -14.22 -3.74
CA SER A 90 -0.65 -15.33 -4.09
C SER A 90 -1.85 -14.83 -4.89
N THR A 91 -2.04 -15.41 -6.05
CA THR A 91 -3.14 -15.09 -6.96
C THR A 91 -3.88 -16.35 -7.35
N PRO A 92 -5.07 -16.24 -7.97
CA PRO A 92 -5.77 -17.44 -8.50
C PRO A 92 -4.95 -18.20 -9.54
N TYR A 93 -3.93 -17.58 -10.13
CA TYR A 93 -3.10 -18.20 -11.16
C TYR A 93 -1.79 -18.77 -10.62
N GLY A 94 -1.54 -18.63 -9.33
CA GLY A 94 -0.34 -19.16 -8.72
C GLY A 94 0.30 -18.20 -7.73
N THR A 95 1.42 -18.61 -7.18
CA THR A 95 2.14 -17.85 -6.17
C THR A 95 3.50 -17.43 -6.70
N LEU A 96 3.83 -16.15 -6.56
CA LEU A 96 5.11 -15.59 -6.97
C LEU A 96 5.90 -15.16 -5.74
N GLN A 97 7.21 -15.35 -5.79
CA GLN A 97 8.10 -14.83 -4.77
C GLN A 97 8.44 -13.38 -5.10
N MET A 98 8.28 -12.49 -4.13
CA MET A 98 8.45 -11.06 -4.32
C MET A 98 9.44 -10.52 -3.30
N GLY A 99 10.40 -9.75 -3.77
CA GLY A 99 11.37 -9.07 -2.91
C GLY A 99 11.19 -7.57 -2.99
N ILE A 100 11.21 -6.93 -1.84
CA ILE A 100 11.06 -5.48 -1.72
C ILE A 100 12.28 -4.93 -1.00
N ALA A 101 13.10 -4.19 -1.73
CA ALA A 101 14.27 -3.52 -1.17
C ALA A 101 13.98 -2.03 -1.09
N ASP A 102 13.71 -1.54 0.12
CA ASP A 102 13.34 -0.15 0.34
C ASP A 102 14.59 0.72 0.40
N THR A 103 14.65 1.72 -0.47
CA THR A 103 15.78 2.64 -0.52
C THR A 103 15.49 3.95 0.20
N ASN A 104 14.22 4.32 0.35
CA ASN A 104 13.83 5.54 1.04
C ASN A 104 12.42 5.41 1.59
N LEU A 105 12.24 5.82 2.83
CA LEU A 105 10.96 5.75 3.51
C LEU A 105 10.75 7.04 4.30
N GLU A 106 9.66 7.75 4.02
CA GLU A 106 9.34 9.00 4.69
C GLU A 106 7.91 9.00 5.22
N LEU A 107 7.77 9.37 6.49
CA LEU A 107 6.46 9.57 7.12
C LEU A 107 6.34 11.03 7.49
N MET A 108 5.29 11.70 7.01
CA MET A 108 4.99 13.09 7.33
C MET A 108 3.64 13.17 8.02
N GLU A 109 3.62 13.73 9.22
CA GLU A 109 2.42 13.86 10.04
C GLU A 109 2.07 15.32 10.27
N SER A 110 0.80 15.65 10.11
CA SER A 110 0.24 16.93 10.52
C SER A 110 -1.13 16.70 11.12
N GLU A 111 -1.77 17.76 11.61
CA GLU A 111 -3.06 17.61 12.32
C GLU A 111 -4.16 16.97 11.46
N GLU A 112 -4.18 17.27 10.17
CA GLU A 112 -5.24 16.79 9.28
C GLU A 112 -4.73 16.05 8.07
N ASN A 113 -3.43 15.76 8.03
CA ASN A 113 -2.83 15.14 6.86
C ASN A 113 -1.73 14.18 7.29
N LEU A 114 -1.80 12.97 6.79
CA LEU A 114 -0.81 11.95 7.03
C LEU A 114 -0.31 11.47 5.67
N GLN A 115 1.00 11.48 5.47
CA GLN A 115 1.60 11.03 4.22
C GLN A 115 2.71 10.04 4.49
N MET A 116 2.78 9.01 3.67
CA MET A 116 3.85 8.02 3.71
C MET A 116 4.35 7.82 2.28
N LYS A 117 5.67 7.92 2.09
CA LYS A 117 6.30 7.70 0.79
C LYS A 117 7.37 6.64 0.91
N ALA A 118 7.45 5.76 -0.05
CA ALA A 118 8.45 4.72 -0.12
C ALA A 118 8.99 4.60 -1.55
N ASP A 119 10.29 4.56 -1.68
CA ASP A 119 10.98 4.20 -2.93
C ASP A 119 11.57 2.82 -2.73
N TYR A 120 11.36 1.92 -3.67
CA TYR A 120 11.80 0.55 -3.50
C TYR A 120 12.11 -0.12 -4.83
N ALA A 121 12.98 -1.12 -4.78
CA ALA A 121 13.24 -2.00 -5.90
C ALA A 121 12.41 -3.27 -5.73
N LEU A 122 11.74 -3.67 -6.80
CA LEU A 122 10.89 -4.85 -6.80
C LEU A 122 11.57 -5.99 -7.55
N ASP A 123 11.72 -7.12 -6.88
CA ASP A 123 12.18 -8.36 -7.47
C ASP A 123 11.03 -9.35 -7.56
N MET A 124 10.99 -10.12 -8.63
CA MET A 124 10.05 -11.23 -8.78
C MET A 124 10.84 -12.48 -9.12
N ASN A 125 10.70 -13.54 -8.30
CA ASN A 125 11.42 -14.79 -8.48
C ASN A 125 12.94 -14.56 -8.63
N GLU A 126 13.48 -13.71 -7.74
CA GLU A 126 14.90 -13.37 -7.65
C GLU A 126 15.44 -12.49 -8.80
N GLU A 127 14.58 -12.02 -9.69
CA GLU A 127 14.97 -11.11 -10.75
C GLU A 127 14.45 -9.71 -10.50
N HIS A 128 15.31 -8.69 -10.66
CA HIS A 128 14.89 -7.30 -10.57
C HIS A 128 13.95 -6.96 -11.72
N VAL A 129 12.78 -6.43 -11.39
CA VAL A 129 11.73 -6.13 -12.37
C VAL A 129 11.53 -4.64 -12.54
N ALA A 130 11.58 -3.88 -11.46
CA ALA A 130 11.27 -2.46 -11.54
C ALA A 130 11.77 -1.70 -10.31
N ASP A 131 12.02 -0.40 -10.53
CA ASP A 131 12.16 0.56 -9.44
C ASP A 131 10.81 1.23 -9.29
N CYS A 132 10.27 1.22 -8.07
CA CYS A 132 8.90 1.62 -7.81
C CYS A 132 8.83 2.69 -6.72
N TYR A 133 7.71 3.39 -6.67
CA TYR A 133 7.42 4.25 -5.55
C TYR A 133 6.00 3.99 -5.06
N LEU A 134 5.76 4.33 -3.81
CA LEU A 134 4.45 4.25 -3.20
C LEU A 134 4.21 5.53 -2.40
N ALA A 135 3.09 6.19 -2.64
CA ALA A 135 2.70 7.36 -1.89
C ALA A 135 1.29 7.14 -1.35
N ILE A 136 1.13 7.30 -0.04
CA ILE A 136 -0.17 7.16 0.62
C ILE A 136 -0.45 8.47 1.34
N GLN A 137 -1.60 9.07 1.06
CA GLN A 137 -2.05 10.29 1.72
C GLN A 137 -3.39 10.02 2.37
N VAL A 138 -3.53 10.46 3.61
CA VAL A 138 -4.75 10.25 4.40
C VAL A 138 -5.25 11.58 4.92
N GLN A 139 -6.54 11.84 4.69
CA GLN A 139 -7.21 13.05 5.18
C GLN A 139 -8.56 12.68 5.78
N PRO A 140 -9.09 13.48 6.71
CA PRO A 140 -10.44 13.25 7.21
C PRO A 140 -11.44 13.27 6.05
N ARG A 141 -12.44 12.39 6.13
CA ARG A 141 -13.43 12.26 5.06
C ARG A 141 -14.22 13.54 4.81
N ASP A 142 -14.40 14.34 5.85
CA ASP A 142 -15.12 15.61 5.77
C ASP A 142 -14.23 16.81 5.43
N CYS A 143 -12.98 16.58 5.07
CA CYS A 143 -12.05 17.65 4.72
C CYS A 143 -12.48 18.30 3.40
N LYS A 144 -12.75 19.61 3.44
CA LYS A 144 -13.20 20.36 2.27
C LYS A 144 -12.07 20.67 1.29
N ASP A 145 -10.84 20.56 1.75
CA ASP A 145 -9.67 20.88 0.95
C ASP A 145 -9.05 19.64 0.28
N PHE A 146 -9.75 18.51 0.33
CA PHE A 146 -9.25 17.31 -0.31
C PHE A 146 -9.42 17.45 -1.83
N VAL A 147 -8.29 17.49 -2.53
CA VAL A 147 -8.25 17.63 -3.99
C VAL A 147 -7.62 16.39 -4.58
N LEU A 148 -8.33 15.81 -5.53
CA LEU A 148 -7.86 14.63 -6.23
C LEU A 148 -6.83 14.95 -7.31
#